data_9d655aeabb0bac05b7aafc0427fbbf75
#
_entry.id   9d655aeabb0bac05b7aafc0427fbbf75
#
_cell.length_a   1.000
_cell.length_b   1.000
_cell.length_c   1.000
_cell.angle_alpha   90.00
_cell.angle_beta   90.00
_cell.angle_gamma   90.00
#
_symmetry.space_group_name_H-M   'P 1'
#
loop_
_entity.id
_entity.type
_entity.pdbx_description
1 polymer ?
#
loop_
_entity_poly.entity_id
_entity_poly.type
_entity_poly.pdbx_seq_one_letter_code
_entity_poly.pdbx_strand_id
1 'polypeptide(L)'
;MIIAKTVDLNLFYGKKQALFDINMQIQKNKITALIGASGCGKSTFLRCFNRMNDKIATIDGLVEVNKKDVKNQDVVVLRKNVGMVFQQPNVFVKSIYENIAYAPRLHGMIQDKAQEEQLVLSCLEKVGLLEEVKDKLRQSALALSGGQQQRLCIARALAIKPKLLLLDEPTSALDPISSSVIEELIKELSHDLSMIMVTHNMQQGKRVADYTAFFHLGKLVEFNESNEFFNNPKEEKTKAYLSGAFG
;
A
#
# COMPACT_ATOMS: atom_id res chain seq x y z
N MET A 1 -15.84 -10.06 3.59
CA MET A 1 -16.44 -8.88 2.86
C MET A 1 -15.36 -8.29 1.96
N ILE A 2 -15.70 -7.98 0.69
CA ILE A 2 -14.76 -7.45 -0.32
C ILE A 2 -14.69 -5.93 -0.20
N ILE A 3 -13.47 -5.38 -0.17
CA ILE A 3 -13.19 -3.93 -0.18
C ILE A 3 -12.87 -3.42 -1.58
N ALA A 4 -12.18 -4.22 -2.39
CA ALA A 4 -11.84 -3.90 -3.76
C ALA A 4 -11.86 -5.16 -4.64
N LYS A 5 -12.08 -4.99 -5.93
CA LYS A 5 -11.99 -6.09 -6.91
C LYS A 5 -11.57 -5.59 -8.27
N THR A 6 -11.01 -6.50 -9.07
CA THR A 6 -10.81 -6.31 -10.50
C THR A 6 -11.51 -7.41 -11.27
N VAL A 7 -12.04 -7.05 -12.45
CA VAL A 7 -12.67 -7.99 -13.39
C VAL A 7 -12.12 -7.68 -14.77
N ASP A 8 -11.51 -8.69 -15.41
CA ASP A 8 -10.92 -8.64 -16.75
C ASP A 8 -10.02 -7.42 -16.95
N LEU A 9 -9.22 -7.09 -15.89
CA LEU A 9 -8.37 -5.92 -15.90
C LEU A 9 -7.20 -6.10 -16.84
N ASN A 10 -7.15 -5.27 -17.87
CA ASN A 10 -6.07 -5.14 -18.82
C ASN A 10 -5.47 -3.73 -18.73
N LEU A 11 -4.14 -3.60 -18.86
CA LEU A 11 -3.47 -2.30 -18.83
C LEU A 11 -2.41 -2.22 -19.93
N PHE A 12 -2.36 -1.07 -20.61
CA PHE A 12 -1.47 -0.81 -21.73
C PHE A 12 -0.68 0.48 -21.53
N TYR A 13 0.64 0.43 -21.68
CA TYR A 13 1.50 1.59 -21.84
C TYR A 13 1.71 1.83 -23.35
N GLY A 14 0.93 2.75 -23.94
CA GLY A 14 0.84 2.91 -25.38
C GLY A 14 0.37 1.60 -26.05
N LYS A 15 1.22 1.00 -26.87
CA LYS A 15 0.91 -0.30 -27.54
C LYS A 15 1.35 -1.54 -26.74
N LYS A 16 2.12 -1.36 -25.66
CA LYS A 16 2.66 -2.48 -24.88
C LYS A 16 1.69 -2.83 -23.75
N GLN A 17 1.12 -4.02 -23.81
CA GLN A 17 0.31 -4.55 -22.70
C GLN A 17 1.20 -4.93 -21.53
N ALA A 18 0.81 -4.52 -20.32
CA ALA A 18 1.54 -4.74 -19.08
C ALA A 18 0.77 -5.59 -18.07
N LEU A 19 -0.58 -5.59 -18.12
CA LEU A 19 -1.42 -6.46 -17.33
C LEU A 19 -2.41 -7.18 -18.25
N PHE A 20 -2.68 -8.47 -17.95
CA PHE A 20 -3.46 -9.37 -18.78
C PHE A 20 -4.57 -10.04 -17.96
N ASP A 21 -5.82 -9.67 -18.19
CA ASP A 21 -7.05 -10.31 -17.68
C ASP A 21 -7.02 -10.58 -16.16
N ILE A 22 -6.62 -9.58 -15.35
CA ILE A 22 -6.50 -9.76 -13.91
C ILE A 22 -7.88 -9.74 -13.25
N ASN A 23 -8.26 -10.88 -12.69
CA ASN A 23 -9.46 -11.09 -11.89
C ASN A 23 -9.07 -11.36 -10.43
N MET A 24 -9.38 -10.45 -9.50
CA MET A 24 -8.96 -10.54 -8.12
C MET A 24 -9.94 -9.86 -7.16
N GLN A 25 -10.12 -10.44 -5.97
CA GLN A 25 -10.97 -9.89 -4.91
C GLN A 25 -10.16 -9.66 -3.64
N ILE A 26 -10.14 -8.41 -3.17
CA ILE A 26 -9.41 -7.99 -1.97
C ILE A 26 -10.36 -8.00 -0.78
N GLN A 27 -10.01 -8.74 0.25
CA GLN A 27 -10.82 -8.86 1.46
C GLN A 27 -10.68 -7.64 2.36
N LYS A 28 -11.80 -7.25 3.00
CA LYS A 28 -11.83 -6.13 3.95
C LYS A 28 -11.07 -6.49 5.23
N ASN A 29 -10.31 -5.53 5.78
CA ASN A 29 -9.53 -5.66 7.01
C ASN A 29 -8.59 -6.87 6.96
N LYS A 30 -7.92 -7.02 5.82
CA LYS A 30 -6.93 -8.06 5.55
C LYS A 30 -5.77 -7.47 4.76
N ILE A 31 -4.61 -8.09 4.91
CA ILE A 31 -3.41 -7.77 4.14
C ILE A 31 -3.33 -8.73 2.96
N THR A 32 -3.31 -8.18 1.75
CA THR A 32 -3.04 -8.93 0.52
C THR A 32 -1.65 -8.59 0.01
N ALA A 33 -0.74 -9.55 -0.01
CA ALA A 33 0.59 -9.39 -0.58
C ALA A 33 0.59 -9.71 -2.08
N LEU A 34 1.22 -8.85 -2.87
CA LEU A 34 1.53 -9.07 -4.28
C LEU A 34 3.01 -9.41 -4.39
N ILE A 35 3.34 -10.64 -4.78
CA ILE A 35 4.73 -11.12 -4.95
C ILE A 35 5.03 -11.47 -6.40
N GLY A 36 6.31 -11.57 -6.74
CA GLY A 36 6.80 -11.91 -8.08
C GLY A 36 8.07 -11.14 -8.43
N ALA A 37 8.69 -11.50 -9.55
CA ALA A 37 9.92 -10.88 -10.03
C ALA A 37 9.77 -9.37 -10.25
N SER A 38 10.89 -8.63 -10.27
CA SER A 38 10.88 -7.21 -10.60
C SER A 38 10.34 -6.99 -12.03
N GLY A 39 9.53 -5.95 -12.22
CA GLY A 39 8.95 -5.62 -13.53
C GLY A 39 7.77 -6.50 -13.97
N CYS A 40 7.30 -7.47 -13.17
CA CYS A 40 6.17 -8.35 -13.54
C CYS A 40 4.77 -7.71 -13.44
N GLY A 41 4.65 -6.41 -13.11
CA GLY A 41 3.38 -5.69 -13.12
C GLY A 41 2.74 -5.39 -11.76
N LYS A 42 3.32 -5.80 -10.63
CA LYS A 42 2.75 -5.62 -9.27
C LYS A 42 2.42 -4.17 -8.93
N SER A 43 3.41 -3.27 -9.03
CA SER A 43 3.20 -1.85 -8.75
C SER A 43 2.28 -1.18 -9.77
N THR A 44 2.29 -1.65 -11.03
CA THR A 44 1.33 -1.22 -12.05
C THR A 44 -0.09 -1.60 -11.64
N PHE A 45 -0.31 -2.85 -11.21
CA PHE A 45 -1.60 -3.31 -10.71
C PHE A 45 -2.04 -2.54 -9.46
N LEU A 46 -1.13 -2.37 -8.47
CA LEU A 46 -1.39 -1.61 -7.26
C LEU A 46 -1.92 -0.19 -7.56
N ARG A 47 -1.29 0.50 -8.51
CA ARG A 47 -1.64 1.88 -8.90
C ARG A 47 -2.95 2.02 -9.67
N CYS A 48 -3.57 0.91 -10.10
CA CYS A 48 -4.91 0.95 -10.71
C CYS A 48 -5.99 1.34 -9.68
N PHE A 49 -5.84 0.96 -8.41
CA PHE A 49 -6.85 1.23 -7.37
C PHE A 49 -6.97 2.71 -6.98
N ASN A 50 -5.93 3.54 -7.21
CA ASN A 50 -5.95 4.98 -6.92
C ASN A 50 -5.79 5.87 -8.15
N ARG A 51 -5.90 5.27 -9.34
CA ARG A 51 -5.81 5.98 -10.63
C ARG A 51 -4.49 6.75 -10.86
N MET A 52 -3.38 6.22 -10.32
CA MET A 52 -2.07 6.84 -10.59
C MET A 52 -1.55 6.55 -12.00
N ASN A 53 -2.11 5.56 -12.68
CA ASN A 53 -1.75 5.21 -14.06
C ASN A 53 -2.47 6.06 -15.13
N ASP A 54 -3.49 6.83 -14.80
CA ASP A 54 -4.39 7.51 -15.74
C ASP A 54 -3.68 8.33 -16.82
N LYS A 55 -2.56 8.98 -16.46
CA LYS A 55 -1.84 9.85 -17.40
C LYS A 55 -0.85 9.12 -18.30
N ILE A 56 -0.56 7.86 -18.01
CA ILE A 56 0.54 7.10 -18.64
C ILE A 56 0.09 5.77 -19.22
N ALA A 57 -1.11 5.32 -18.91
CA ALA A 57 -1.63 4.02 -19.33
C ALA A 57 -3.12 4.08 -19.68
N THR A 58 -3.54 3.17 -20.58
CA THR A 58 -4.95 2.86 -20.84
C THR A 58 -5.33 1.62 -20.06
N ILE A 59 -6.50 1.66 -19.41
CA ILE A 59 -7.01 0.56 -18.58
C ILE A 59 -8.37 0.12 -19.12
N ASP A 60 -8.48 -1.17 -19.45
CA ASP A 60 -9.73 -1.84 -19.79
C ASP A 60 -10.15 -2.80 -18.66
N GLY A 61 -11.42 -3.17 -18.65
CA GLY A 61 -12.02 -3.94 -17.55
C GLY A 61 -12.46 -3.06 -16.38
N LEU A 62 -12.82 -3.70 -15.26
CA LEU A 62 -13.36 -3.05 -14.06
C LEU A 62 -12.31 -3.03 -12.94
N VAL A 63 -12.16 -1.88 -12.32
CA VAL A 63 -11.50 -1.74 -11.01
C VAL A 63 -12.48 -1.10 -10.04
N GLU A 64 -12.85 -1.81 -9.00
CA GLU A 64 -13.83 -1.36 -8.02
C GLU A 64 -13.20 -1.22 -6.65
N VAL A 65 -13.46 -0.11 -5.97
CA VAL A 65 -13.11 0.11 -4.57
C VAL A 65 -14.37 0.55 -3.81
N ASN A 66 -14.64 -0.11 -2.69
CA ASN A 66 -15.79 0.17 -1.85
C ASN A 66 -17.12 0.16 -2.66
N LYS A 67 -17.27 -0.85 -3.54
CA LYS A 67 -18.42 -1.07 -4.42
C LYS A 67 -18.66 0.03 -5.46
N LYS A 68 -17.65 0.82 -5.80
CA LYS A 68 -17.71 1.88 -6.81
C LYS A 68 -16.58 1.71 -7.81
N ASP A 69 -16.91 1.72 -9.11
CA ASP A 69 -15.89 1.76 -10.16
C ASP A 69 -15.01 3.01 -10.00
N VAL A 70 -13.70 2.81 -9.95
CA VAL A 70 -12.74 3.90 -9.77
C VAL A 70 -12.78 4.90 -10.95
N LYS A 71 -13.11 4.46 -12.16
CA LYS A 71 -13.21 5.33 -13.34
C LYS A 71 -14.27 6.42 -13.17
N ASN A 72 -15.36 6.09 -12.46
CA ASN A 72 -16.52 6.94 -12.27
C ASN A 72 -16.45 7.80 -10.99
N GLN A 73 -15.34 7.75 -10.26
CA GLN A 73 -15.15 8.53 -9.04
C GLN A 73 -14.31 9.78 -9.31
N ASP A 74 -14.62 10.86 -8.61
CA ASP A 74 -13.71 11.99 -8.51
C ASP A 74 -12.37 11.54 -7.93
N VAL A 75 -11.27 11.92 -8.57
CA VAL A 75 -9.92 11.46 -8.23
C VAL A 75 -9.49 11.89 -6.82
N VAL A 76 -9.90 13.08 -6.36
CA VAL A 76 -9.56 13.58 -5.03
C VAL A 76 -10.29 12.77 -3.96
N VAL A 77 -11.59 12.50 -4.19
CA VAL A 77 -12.41 11.65 -3.30
C VAL A 77 -11.89 10.21 -3.28
N LEU A 78 -11.53 9.66 -4.43
CA LEU A 78 -10.93 8.32 -4.51
C LEU A 78 -9.65 8.24 -3.69
N ARG A 79 -8.69 9.16 -3.91
CA ARG A 79 -7.39 9.18 -3.23
C ARG A 79 -7.46 9.52 -1.74
N LYS A 80 -8.55 10.16 -1.29
CA LYS A 80 -8.85 10.26 0.14
C LYS A 80 -9.21 8.90 0.74
N ASN A 81 -9.93 8.05 0.00
CA ASN A 81 -10.34 6.71 0.45
C ASN A 81 -9.25 5.63 0.22
N VAL A 82 -8.34 5.85 -0.72
CA VAL A 82 -7.27 4.91 -1.10
C VAL A 82 -5.92 5.59 -0.89
N GLY A 83 -5.38 5.42 0.31
CA GLY A 83 -4.04 5.94 0.66
C GLY A 83 -2.94 5.15 -0.03
N MET A 84 -1.76 5.78 -0.19
CA MET A 84 -0.59 5.12 -0.77
C MET A 84 0.69 5.52 -0.05
N VAL A 85 1.52 4.51 0.21
CA VAL A 85 2.89 4.64 0.71
C VAL A 85 3.82 4.07 -0.35
N PHE A 86 4.85 4.84 -0.69
CA PHE A 86 5.79 4.51 -1.77
C PHE A 86 7.02 3.78 -1.24
N GLN A 87 7.74 3.14 -2.14
CA GLN A 87 8.97 2.40 -1.88
C GLN A 87 10.04 3.28 -1.20
N GLN A 88 10.25 4.50 -1.73
CA GLN A 88 11.11 5.48 -1.10
C GLN A 88 10.26 6.44 -0.27
N PRO A 89 10.66 6.73 0.98
CA PRO A 89 9.98 7.73 1.78
C PRO A 89 9.91 9.07 1.03
N ASN A 90 8.72 9.61 0.86
CA ASN A 90 8.50 10.86 0.15
C ASN A 90 7.93 11.93 1.10
N VAL A 91 8.63 12.21 2.19
CA VAL A 91 8.22 13.26 3.12
C VAL A 91 8.21 14.63 2.42
N PHE A 92 7.23 15.46 2.78
CA PHE A 92 7.22 16.85 2.29
C PHE A 92 8.38 17.64 2.91
N VAL A 93 8.91 18.61 2.17
CA VAL A 93 9.90 19.59 2.65
C VAL A 93 9.23 20.56 3.62
N LYS A 94 8.74 20.02 4.73
CA LYS A 94 7.96 20.65 5.80
C LYS A 94 8.34 20.02 7.13
N SER A 95 7.80 20.54 8.23
CA SER A 95 7.98 19.93 9.55
C SER A 95 7.30 18.57 9.65
N ILE A 96 7.66 17.79 10.68
CA ILE A 96 7.01 16.52 11.02
C ILE A 96 5.49 16.73 11.19
N TYR A 97 5.11 17.73 11.97
CA TYR A 97 3.73 18.14 12.19
C TYR A 97 2.99 18.43 10.88
N GLU A 98 3.56 19.29 10.04
CA GLU A 98 2.95 19.70 8.79
C GLU A 98 2.79 18.55 7.78
N ASN A 99 3.65 17.54 7.82
CA ASN A 99 3.50 16.37 6.98
C ASN A 99 2.18 15.63 7.27
N ILE A 100 1.73 15.60 8.52
CA ILE A 100 0.49 14.92 8.93
C ILE A 100 -0.72 15.85 8.79
N ALA A 101 -0.61 17.10 9.25
CA ALA A 101 -1.73 18.04 9.31
C ALA A 101 -2.18 18.55 7.93
N TYR A 102 -1.31 18.54 6.92
CA TYR A 102 -1.57 19.15 5.61
C TYR A 102 -2.81 18.59 4.91
N ALA A 103 -2.89 17.28 4.74
CA ALA A 103 -4.00 16.66 4.01
C ALA A 103 -5.35 16.78 4.74
N PRO A 104 -5.45 16.54 6.07
CA PRO A 104 -6.68 16.77 6.82
C PRO A 104 -7.20 18.22 6.73
N ARG A 105 -6.32 19.23 6.77
CA ARG A 105 -6.73 20.64 6.55
C ARG A 105 -7.29 20.84 5.15
N LEU A 106 -6.58 20.35 4.12
CA LEU A 106 -6.99 20.49 2.72
C LEU A 106 -8.37 19.88 2.46
N HIS A 107 -8.68 18.77 3.16
CA HIS A 107 -9.96 18.07 3.06
C HIS A 107 -11.04 18.59 4.02
N GLY A 108 -10.80 19.69 4.75
CA GLY A 108 -11.78 20.26 5.69
C GLY A 108 -12.16 19.31 6.83
N MET A 109 -11.24 18.42 7.24
CA MET A 109 -11.49 17.43 8.31
C MET A 109 -11.22 17.98 9.71
N ILE A 110 -10.66 19.19 9.81
CA ILE A 110 -10.22 19.83 11.04
C ILE A 110 -11.08 21.06 11.27
N GLN A 111 -11.66 21.16 12.47
CA GLN A 111 -12.52 22.29 12.85
C GLN A 111 -11.73 23.37 13.60
N ASP A 112 -10.77 22.96 14.43
CA ASP A 112 -9.97 23.85 15.25
C ASP A 112 -8.54 23.31 15.46
N LYS A 113 -7.71 24.11 16.13
CA LYS A 113 -6.30 23.80 16.35
C LYS A 113 -6.09 22.65 17.34
N ALA A 114 -6.99 22.51 18.32
CA ALA A 114 -6.88 21.43 19.31
C ALA A 114 -7.16 20.07 18.67
N GLN A 115 -8.18 19.97 17.82
CA GLN A 115 -8.50 18.76 17.05
C GLN A 115 -7.34 18.40 16.10
N GLU A 116 -6.71 19.39 15.48
CA GLU A 116 -5.55 19.17 14.61
C GLU A 116 -4.38 18.57 15.38
N GLU A 117 -4.04 19.17 16.53
CA GLU A 117 -2.95 18.68 17.38
C GLU A 117 -3.22 17.25 17.87
N GLN A 118 -4.42 16.97 18.34
CA GLN A 118 -4.83 15.63 18.74
C GLN A 118 -4.71 14.61 17.59
N LEU A 119 -5.15 14.99 16.39
CA LEU A 119 -5.02 14.13 15.20
C LEU A 119 -3.55 13.83 14.89
N VAL A 120 -2.68 14.84 14.90
CA VAL A 120 -1.25 14.67 14.61
C VAL A 120 -0.60 13.75 15.63
N LEU A 121 -0.82 13.98 16.94
CA LEU A 121 -0.27 13.15 18.01
C LEU A 121 -0.76 11.70 17.90
N SER A 122 -2.07 11.51 17.71
CA SER A 122 -2.67 10.19 17.53
C SER A 122 -2.10 9.44 16.31
N CYS A 123 -1.85 10.12 15.20
CA CYS A 123 -1.24 9.48 14.03
C CYS A 123 0.22 9.08 14.28
N LEU A 124 0.99 9.91 15.00
CA LEU A 124 2.37 9.59 15.38
C LEU A 124 2.45 8.42 16.39
N GLU A 125 1.51 8.39 17.33
CA GLU A 125 1.39 7.30 18.31
C GLU A 125 1.10 5.98 17.60
N LYS A 126 0.12 5.96 16.69
CA LYS A 126 -0.25 4.75 15.90
C LYS A 126 0.90 4.14 15.11
N VAL A 127 1.87 4.93 14.70
CA VAL A 127 3.04 4.44 13.96
C VAL A 127 4.28 4.27 14.86
N GLY A 128 4.13 4.36 16.17
CA GLY A 128 5.21 4.23 17.14
C GLY A 128 6.31 5.28 16.99
N LEU A 129 5.97 6.48 16.49
CA LEU A 129 6.95 7.54 16.24
C LEU A 129 6.87 8.69 17.27
N LEU A 130 5.77 8.80 18.03
CA LEU A 130 5.51 9.93 18.91
C LEU A 130 6.62 10.18 19.91
N GLU A 131 7.04 9.17 20.68
CA GLU A 131 8.07 9.30 21.71
C GLU A 131 9.44 9.73 21.14
N GLU A 132 9.73 9.37 19.90
CA GLU A 132 10.98 9.73 19.24
C GLU A 132 11.00 11.19 18.74
N VAL A 133 9.83 11.81 18.54
CA VAL A 133 9.73 13.10 17.86
C VAL A 133 8.93 14.16 18.62
N LYS A 134 8.34 13.87 19.78
CA LYS A 134 7.46 14.79 20.53
C LYS A 134 8.07 16.17 20.80
N ASP A 135 9.39 16.24 21.05
CA ASP A 135 10.09 17.50 21.34
C ASP A 135 10.58 18.23 20.08
N LYS A 136 10.37 17.64 18.89
CA LYS A 136 10.87 18.19 17.61
C LYS A 136 9.83 18.19 16.49
N LEU A 137 8.53 18.21 16.82
CA LEU A 137 7.43 18.19 15.85
C LEU A 137 7.50 19.31 14.80
N ARG A 138 8.09 20.46 15.15
CA ARG A 138 8.26 21.61 14.26
C ARG A 138 9.55 21.59 13.44
N GLN A 139 10.42 20.62 13.68
CA GLN A 139 11.64 20.44 12.89
C GLN A 139 11.33 19.81 11.53
N SER A 140 12.27 19.97 10.59
CA SER A 140 12.16 19.41 9.25
C SER A 140 12.04 17.87 9.28
N ALA A 141 11.07 17.34 8.55
CA ALA A 141 10.91 15.90 8.37
C ALA A 141 12.09 15.23 7.64
N LEU A 142 12.86 16.00 6.87
CA LEU A 142 14.07 15.51 6.18
C LEU A 142 15.22 15.15 7.14
N ALA A 143 15.18 15.63 8.39
CA ALA A 143 16.18 15.29 9.40
C ALA A 143 15.95 13.92 10.06
N LEU A 144 14.83 13.26 9.77
CA LEU A 144 14.51 11.92 10.27
C LEU A 144 15.31 10.84 9.55
N SER A 145 15.57 9.71 10.24
CA SER A 145 16.14 8.51 9.61
C SER A 145 15.17 7.92 8.55
N GLY A 146 15.65 7.06 7.66
CA GLY A 146 14.83 6.45 6.62
C GLY A 146 13.62 5.70 7.18
N GLY A 147 13.78 4.91 8.25
CA GLY A 147 12.70 4.21 8.92
C GLY A 147 11.71 5.16 9.60
N GLN A 148 12.18 6.24 10.21
CA GLN A 148 11.32 7.29 10.78
C GLN A 148 10.54 8.03 9.70
N GLN A 149 11.18 8.35 8.55
CA GLN A 149 10.51 8.97 7.41
C GLN A 149 9.43 8.07 6.84
N GLN A 150 9.67 6.76 6.74
CA GLN A 150 8.68 5.80 6.26
C GLN A 150 7.49 5.71 7.21
N ARG A 151 7.72 5.62 8.53
CA ARG A 151 6.63 5.68 9.52
C ARG A 151 5.86 7.00 9.44
N LEU A 152 6.53 8.12 9.22
CA LEU A 152 5.87 9.41 8.99
C LEU A 152 5.00 9.40 7.73
N CYS A 153 5.45 8.78 6.63
CA CYS A 153 4.65 8.61 5.42
C CYS A 153 3.40 7.75 5.66
N ILE A 154 3.51 6.71 6.49
CA ILE A 154 2.36 5.90 6.91
C ILE A 154 1.41 6.75 7.78
N ALA A 155 1.92 7.47 8.80
CA ALA A 155 1.12 8.37 9.65
C ALA A 155 0.35 9.41 8.82
N ARG A 156 1.02 10.02 7.82
CA ARG A 156 0.41 10.96 6.87
C ARG A 156 -0.73 10.31 6.08
N ALA A 157 -0.54 9.08 5.61
CA ALA A 157 -1.58 8.36 4.89
C ALA A 157 -2.78 8.00 5.79
N LEU A 158 -2.54 7.68 7.06
CA LEU A 158 -3.58 7.37 8.05
C LEU A 158 -4.39 8.60 8.48
N ALA A 159 -3.81 9.80 8.44
CA ALA A 159 -4.42 11.03 8.90
C ALA A 159 -5.75 11.38 8.19
N ILE A 160 -5.91 10.96 6.94
CA ILE A 160 -7.15 11.12 6.16
C ILE A 160 -8.12 9.95 6.31
N LYS A 161 -7.85 8.99 7.21
CA LYS A 161 -8.68 7.83 7.52
C LYS A 161 -9.09 7.04 6.26
N PRO A 162 -8.13 6.53 5.46
CA PRO A 162 -8.44 5.79 4.24
C PRO A 162 -9.16 4.46 4.56
N LYS A 163 -9.88 3.92 3.59
CA LYS A 163 -10.52 2.58 3.67
C LYS A 163 -9.64 1.46 3.13
N LEU A 164 -8.71 1.82 2.26
CA LEU A 164 -7.73 0.93 1.66
C LEU A 164 -6.37 1.62 1.66
N LEU A 165 -5.31 0.94 2.09
CA LEU A 165 -3.94 1.43 2.06
C LEU A 165 -3.13 0.59 1.08
N LEU A 166 -2.50 1.25 0.13
CA LEU A 166 -1.60 0.66 -0.84
C LEU A 166 -0.15 0.87 -0.37
N LEU A 167 0.62 -0.21 -0.30
CA LEU A 167 2.00 -0.22 0.15
C LEU A 167 2.89 -0.75 -0.98
N ASP A 168 3.66 0.12 -1.61
CA ASP A 168 4.56 -0.25 -2.72
C ASP A 168 5.97 -0.48 -2.15
N GLU A 169 6.32 -1.73 -1.84
CA GLU A 169 7.60 -2.16 -1.26
C GLU A 169 8.03 -1.33 -0.02
N PRO A 170 7.21 -1.23 1.04
CA PRO A 170 7.37 -0.24 2.11
C PRO A 170 8.64 -0.39 2.96
N THR A 171 9.37 -1.49 2.82
CA THR A 171 10.57 -1.80 3.63
C THR A 171 11.85 -1.98 2.80
N SER A 172 11.76 -1.92 1.46
CA SER A 172 12.89 -2.29 0.59
C SER A 172 14.12 -1.37 0.70
N ALA A 173 13.92 -0.13 1.14
CA ALA A 173 14.99 0.86 1.33
C ALA A 173 15.46 0.98 2.80
N LEU A 174 15.04 0.04 3.68
CA LEU A 174 15.27 0.12 5.12
C LEU A 174 16.20 -1.00 5.60
N ASP A 175 16.87 -0.73 6.72
CA ASP A 175 17.61 -1.75 7.47
C ASP A 175 16.66 -2.82 8.08
N PRO A 176 17.19 -3.99 8.48
CA PRO A 176 16.37 -5.09 9.01
C PRO A 176 15.55 -4.73 10.25
N ILE A 177 16.09 -3.90 11.15
CA ILE A 177 15.39 -3.49 12.39
C ILE A 177 14.20 -2.60 12.05
N SER A 178 14.44 -1.55 11.25
CA SER A 178 13.39 -0.66 10.75
C SER A 178 12.32 -1.42 9.96
N SER A 179 12.73 -2.43 9.18
CA SER A 179 11.81 -3.28 8.43
C SER A 179 10.89 -4.08 9.34
N SER A 180 11.42 -4.69 10.42
CA SER A 180 10.61 -5.42 11.40
C SER A 180 9.58 -4.52 12.08
N VAL A 181 9.96 -3.30 12.46
CA VAL A 181 9.03 -2.32 13.06
C VAL A 181 7.88 -1.99 12.10
N ILE A 182 8.17 -1.81 10.80
CA ILE A 182 7.13 -1.56 9.79
C ILE A 182 6.24 -2.79 9.58
N GLU A 183 6.79 -4.01 9.59
CA GLU A 183 6.00 -5.25 9.47
C GLU A 183 5.02 -5.41 10.63
N GLU A 184 5.45 -5.17 11.85
CA GLU A 184 4.59 -5.21 13.05
C GLU A 184 3.50 -4.15 12.97
N LEU A 185 3.85 -2.92 12.62
CA LEU A 185 2.91 -1.84 12.41
C LEU A 185 1.83 -2.19 11.36
N ILE A 186 2.22 -2.76 10.22
CA ILE A 186 1.28 -3.17 9.17
C ILE A 186 0.29 -4.23 9.70
N LYS A 187 0.76 -5.18 10.50
CA LYS A 187 -0.11 -6.18 11.13
C LYS A 187 -1.11 -5.56 12.10
N GLU A 188 -0.66 -4.67 12.98
CA GLU A 188 -1.55 -3.97 13.92
C GLU A 188 -2.62 -3.17 13.19
N LEU A 189 -2.24 -2.40 12.17
CA LEU A 189 -3.16 -1.60 11.38
C LEU A 189 -4.19 -2.45 10.61
N SER A 190 -3.89 -3.71 10.28
CA SER A 190 -4.77 -4.58 9.50
C SER A 190 -6.07 -4.96 10.20
N HIS A 191 -6.14 -4.84 11.52
CA HIS A 191 -7.37 -5.09 12.28
C HIS A 191 -8.52 -4.17 11.85
N ASP A 192 -8.21 -2.92 11.48
CA ASP A 192 -9.19 -1.90 11.11
C ASP A 192 -9.07 -1.41 9.66
N LEU A 193 -7.96 -1.70 9.00
CA LEU A 193 -7.61 -1.16 7.68
C LEU A 193 -7.29 -2.28 6.68
N SER A 194 -7.89 -2.20 5.50
CA SER A 194 -7.58 -3.12 4.40
C SER A 194 -6.29 -2.68 3.71
N MET A 195 -5.42 -3.62 3.34
CA MET A 195 -4.14 -3.30 2.72
C MET A 195 -3.81 -4.18 1.53
N ILE A 196 -3.18 -3.58 0.51
CA ILE A 196 -2.50 -4.29 -0.56
C ILE A 196 -1.03 -3.90 -0.49
N MET A 197 -0.15 -4.87 -0.33
CA MET A 197 1.28 -4.67 -0.20
C MET A 197 2.04 -5.36 -1.33
N VAL A 198 2.82 -4.61 -2.08
CA VAL A 198 3.82 -5.18 -3.00
C VAL A 198 5.09 -5.49 -2.21
N THR A 199 5.64 -6.67 -2.42
CA THR A 199 6.97 -7.02 -1.91
C THR A 199 7.67 -7.98 -2.87
N HIS A 200 8.98 -7.86 -2.97
CA HIS A 200 9.84 -8.85 -3.61
C HIS A 200 10.42 -9.85 -2.59
N ASN A 201 10.20 -9.63 -1.29
CA ASN A 201 10.64 -10.53 -0.23
C ASN A 201 9.51 -11.52 0.13
N MET A 202 9.63 -12.77 -0.34
CA MET A 202 8.67 -13.84 -0.09
C MET A 202 8.46 -14.10 1.40
N GLN A 203 9.54 -14.04 2.20
CA GLN A 203 9.46 -14.27 3.64
C GLN A 203 8.66 -13.17 4.34
N GLN A 204 8.77 -11.93 3.90
CA GLN A 204 7.92 -10.83 4.37
C GLN A 204 6.45 -11.10 4.04
N GLY A 205 6.13 -11.45 2.79
CA GLY A 205 4.78 -11.83 2.39
C GLY A 205 4.20 -12.93 3.28
N LYS A 206 4.99 -14.00 3.53
CA LYS A 206 4.59 -15.11 4.40
C LYS A 206 4.33 -14.70 5.85
N ARG A 207 5.13 -13.76 6.40
CA ARG A 207 4.99 -13.31 7.80
C ARG A 207 3.82 -12.37 8.03
N VAL A 208 3.49 -11.55 7.02
CA VAL A 208 2.64 -10.36 7.21
C VAL A 208 1.26 -10.53 6.59
N ALA A 209 1.14 -11.24 5.46
CA ALA A 209 -0.07 -11.24 4.66
C ALA A 209 -1.06 -12.34 5.04
N ASP A 210 -2.36 -12.00 5.03
CA ASP A 210 -3.48 -12.96 5.11
C ASP A 210 -3.69 -13.68 3.76
N TYR A 211 -3.54 -12.94 2.65
CA TYR A 211 -3.67 -13.44 1.28
C TYR A 211 -2.43 -13.11 0.47
N THR A 212 -2.04 -14.00 -0.44
CA THR A 212 -0.89 -13.81 -1.31
C THR A 212 -1.27 -14.03 -2.77
N ALA A 213 -0.84 -13.12 -3.63
CA ALA A 213 -1.02 -13.16 -5.07
C ALA A 213 0.35 -13.18 -5.77
N PHE A 214 0.58 -14.19 -6.61
CA PHE A 214 1.79 -14.29 -7.42
C PHE A 214 1.56 -13.74 -8.82
N PHE A 215 2.35 -12.73 -9.18
CA PHE A 215 2.37 -12.12 -10.49
C PHE A 215 3.58 -12.58 -11.30
N HIS A 216 3.33 -12.95 -12.57
CA HIS A 216 4.37 -13.28 -13.53
C HIS A 216 4.03 -12.73 -14.91
N LEU A 217 4.93 -11.94 -15.49
CA LEU A 217 4.78 -11.33 -16.83
C LEU A 217 3.41 -10.68 -17.07
N GLY A 218 2.95 -9.88 -16.10
CA GLY A 218 1.68 -9.15 -16.19
C GLY A 218 0.43 -9.98 -15.91
N LYS A 219 0.55 -11.25 -15.56
CA LYS A 219 -0.57 -12.15 -15.26
C LYS A 219 -0.61 -12.49 -13.78
N LEU A 220 -1.81 -12.64 -13.24
CA LEU A 220 -2.05 -13.26 -11.94
C LEU A 220 -1.97 -14.77 -12.13
N VAL A 221 -0.94 -15.41 -11.57
CA VAL A 221 -0.71 -16.85 -11.68
C VAL A 221 -1.51 -17.61 -10.63
N GLU A 222 -1.39 -17.17 -9.39
CA GLU A 222 -2.08 -17.80 -8.25
C GLU A 222 -2.45 -16.75 -7.21
N PHE A 223 -3.62 -16.92 -6.59
CA PHE A 223 -4.10 -16.11 -5.48
C PHE A 223 -4.82 -16.99 -4.47
N ASN A 224 -4.34 -16.98 -3.22
CA ASN A 224 -4.92 -17.80 -2.15
C ASN A 224 -4.67 -17.19 -0.77
N GLU A 225 -5.26 -17.75 0.29
CA GLU A 225 -4.83 -17.52 1.67
C GLU A 225 -3.33 -17.83 1.81
N SER A 226 -2.60 -16.96 2.51
CA SER A 226 -1.12 -17.07 2.55
C SER A 226 -0.63 -18.41 3.06
N ASN A 227 -1.30 -18.99 4.06
CA ASN A 227 -0.92 -20.31 4.56
C ASN A 227 -0.99 -21.40 3.47
N GLU A 228 -2.09 -21.45 2.72
CA GLU A 228 -2.26 -22.40 1.60
C GLU A 228 -1.30 -22.07 0.46
N PHE A 229 -1.15 -20.79 0.14
CA PHE A 229 -0.25 -20.35 -0.92
C PHE A 229 1.20 -20.81 -0.72
N PHE A 230 1.74 -20.66 0.50
CA PHE A 230 3.14 -20.98 0.78
C PHE A 230 3.40 -22.46 1.09
N ASN A 231 2.42 -23.18 1.62
CA ASN A 231 2.60 -24.59 2.03
C ASN A 231 2.08 -25.58 0.98
N ASN A 232 1.02 -25.22 0.25
CA ASN A 232 0.35 -26.09 -0.73
C ASN A 232 0.07 -25.32 -2.05
N PRO A 233 1.09 -24.74 -2.71
CA PRO A 233 0.89 -24.01 -3.96
C PRO A 233 0.32 -24.94 -5.03
N LYS A 234 -0.69 -24.45 -5.77
CA LYS A 234 -1.41 -25.22 -6.79
C LYS A 234 -0.71 -25.17 -8.14
N GLU A 235 -0.21 -24.01 -8.50
CA GLU A 235 0.38 -23.74 -9.81
C GLU A 235 1.86 -24.15 -9.84
N GLU A 236 2.29 -24.86 -10.88
CA GLU A 236 3.69 -25.26 -11.05
C GLU A 236 4.65 -24.07 -11.07
N LYS A 237 4.22 -22.93 -11.68
CA LYS A 237 5.00 -21.69 -11.66
C LYS A 237 5.17 -21.13 -10.26
N THR A 238 4.16 -21.24 -9.42
CA THR A 238 4.24 -20.81 -8.02
C THR A 238 5.23 -21.68 -7.25
N LYS A 239 5.18 -23.03 -7.44
CA LYS A 239 6.13 -23.97 -6.82
C LYS A 239 7.57 -23.65 -7.21
N ALA A 240 7.81 -23.44 -8.51
CA ALA A 240 9.13 -23.09 -9.03
C ALA A 240 9.62 -21.75 -8.46
N TYR A 241 8.74 -20.74 -8.37
CA TYR A 241 9.08 -19.44 -7.79
C TYR A 241 9.44 -19.55 -6.30
N LEU A 242 8.65 -20.28 -5.51
CA LEU A 242 8.87 -20.45 -4.07
C LEU A 242 10.11 -21.27 -3.74
N SER A 243 10.48 -22.24 -4.60
CA SER A 243 11.71 -23.04 -4.45
C SER A 243 12.98 -22.32 -4.91
N GLY A 244 12.88 -21.10 -5.48
CA GLY A 244 14.02 -20.39 -6.05
C GLY A 244 14.48 -20.92 -7.42
N ALA A 245 13.77 -21.89 -8.01
CA ALA A 245 14.07 -22.46 -9.33
C ALA A 245 13.57 -21.62 -10.50
N PHE A 246 13.14 -20.41 -10.22
CA PHE A 246 12.58 -19.48 -11.20
C PHE A 246 13.70 -18.56 -11.71
N GLY A 247 14.23 -18.87 -12.88
CA GLY A 247 15.23 -18.10 -13.61
C GLY A 247 14.78 -17.82 -15.03
#